data_afd64fcd893c233ed5be589f9056d769
#
_entry.id   afd64fcd893c233ed5be589f9056d769
#
_cell.length_a   1.000
_cell.length_b   1.000
_cell.length_c   1.000
_cell.angle_alpha   90.00
_cell.angle_beta   90.00
_cell.angle_gamma   90.00
#
_symmetry.space_group_name_H-M   'P 1'
#
loop_
_entity.id
_entity.type
_entity.pdbx_description
1 polymer ?
#
loop_
_entity_poly.entity_id
_entity_poly.type
_entity_poly.pdbx_seq_one_letter_code
_entity_poly.pdbx_strand_id
1 'polypeptide(L)'
;SRYTKALYYLNFTNKYSGVYAGNGTIKQMGTSYSAEVSGKQLYAISKNECYMYAGNMDRTKAGHKQYVITAKFNDDGTLDVSANNEAIALVPLKGSWQQKFYSNVSDSRKLIRMVTVTIGYEYSDLDNAEDDVRYSYEGTLTKSEDVFKKDFPNAKIEVEE
;
A
#
# COMPACT_ATOMS: atom_id res chain seq x y z
N SER A 1 -1.02 -3.10 29.84
CA SER A 1 -0.94 -1.85 30.58
C SER A 1 -1.20 -0.65 29.68
N ARG A 2 -1.50 0.48 30.27
CA ARG A 2 -1.76 1.73 29.55
C ARG A 2 -0.53 2.17 28.73
N TYR A 3 0.66 1.96 29.23
CA TYR A 3 1.91 2.29 28.53
C TYR A 3 2.17 1.37 27.34
N THR A 4 1.91 0.09 27.49
CA THR A 4 2.08 -0.88 26.41
C THR A 4 1.18 -0.55 25.22
N LYS A 5 -0.09 -0.16 25.46
CA LYS A 5 -1.00 0.24 24.41
C LYS A 5 -0.56 1.52 23.70
N ALA A 6 -0.09 2.52 24.45
CA ALA A 6 0.38 3.78 23.89
C ALA A 6 1.62 3.57 23.00
N LEU A 7 2.57 2.78 23.44
CA LEU A 7 3.77 2.43 22.68
C LEU A 7 3.42 1.61 21.43
N TYR A 8 2.45 0.72 21.53
CA TYR A 8 2.00 -0.11 20.42
C TYR A 8 1.42 0.73 19.27
N TYR A 9 0.66 1.79 19.60
CA TYR A 9 0.06 2.66 18.58
C TYR A 9 1.03 3.71 18.02
N LEU A 10 2.10 4.05 18.73
CA LEU A 10 2.91 5.22 18.42
C LEU A 10 3.95 5.01 17.34
N ASN A 11 4.47 3.80 17.11
CA ASN A 11 5.66 3.65 16.25
C ASN A 11 5.77 2.31 15.53
N PHE A 12 4.65 1.66 15.24
CA PHE A 12 4.77 0.43 14.48
C PHE A 12 4.93 0.76 12.99
N THR A 13 6.15 0.63 12.51
CA THR A 13 6.52 0.80 11.10
C THR A 13 7.29 -0.43 10.62
N ASN A 14 7.32 -0.63 9.33
CA ASN A 14 8.16 -1.61 8.68
C ASN A 14 8.81 -0.98 7.44
N LYS A 15 9.53 -1.79 6.66
CA LYS A 15 10.24 -1.31 5.46
C LYS A 15 9.30 -0.83 4.34
N TYR A 16 8.01 -1.10 4.45
CA TYR A 16 7.04 -0.87 3.38
C TYR A 16 5.93 0.09 3.77
N SER A 17 5.78 0.39 5.06
CA SER A 17 4.73 1.28 5.55
C SER A 17 5.06 2.74 5.25
N GLY A 18 4.03 3.57 5.16
CA GLY A 18 4.16 5.01 4.96
C GLY A 18 3.21 5.54 3.91
N VAL A 19 3.41 6.80 3.56
CA VAL A 19 2.60 7.50 2.55
C VAL A 19 3.21 7.26 1.18
N TYR A 20 2.43 6.67 0.29
CA TYR A 20 2.79 6.45 -1.10
C TYR A 20 2.13 7.50 -1.97
N ALA A 21 2.89 8.09 -2.87
CA ALA A 21 2.39 8.97 -3.92
C ALA A 21 2.07 8.19 -5.17
N GLY A 22 1.34 8.81 -6.09
CA GLY A 22 0.99 8.23 -7.38
C GLY A 22 -0.51 8.24 -7.60
N ASN A 23 -0.93 7.76 -8.74
CA ASN A 23 -2.33 7.75 -9.12
C ASN A 23 -2.84 6.32 -9.25
N GLY A 24 -3.99 6.09 -8.65
CA GLY A 24 -4.83 4.94 -8.90
C GLY A 24 -6.11 5.36 -9.59
N THR A 25 -6.73 4.41 -10.25
CA THR A 25 -8.02 4.61 -10.90
C THR A 25 -9.04 3.67 -10.28
N ILE A 26 -10.16 4.23 -9.82
CA ILE A 26 -11.31 3.47 -9.39
C ILE A 26 -12.36 3.49 -10.50
N LYS A 27 -12.94 2.33 -10.80
CA LYS A 27 -14.02 2.19 -11.79
C LYS A 27 -15.17 1.42 -11.19
N GLN A 28 -16.38 1.88 -11.42
CA GLN A 28 -17.57 1.08 -11.12
C GLN A 28 -17.79 0.07 -12.23
N MET A 29 -17.75 -1.21 -11.91
CA MET A 29 -17.87 -2.27 -12.89
C MET A 29 -19.23 -2.25 -13.56
N GLY A 30 -19.24 -2.48 -14.87
CA GLY A 30 -20.47 -2.46 -15.68
C GLY A 30 -21.00 -1.07 -16.00
N THR A 31 -20.26 -0.01 -15.68
CA THR A 31 -20.63 1.39 -15.98
C THR A 31 -19.46 2.14 -16.59
N SER A 32 -19.71 3.38 -17.02
CA SER A 32 -18.67 4.27 -17.52
C SER A 32 -18.01 5.12 -16.41
N TYR A 33 -18.42 4.95 -15.15
CA TYR A 33 -17.86 5.71 -14.03
C TYR A 33 -16.39 5.37 -13.80
N SER A 34 -15.58 6.42 -13.72
CA SER A 34 -14.15 6.33 -13.41
C SER A 34 -13.72 7.57 -12.64
N ALA A 35 -12.87 7.40 -11.66
CA ALA A 35 -12.30 8.49 -10.88
C ALA A 35 -10.85 8.17 -10.51
N GLU A 36 -10.06 9.22 -10.29
CA GLU A 36 -8.69 9.06 -9.83
C GLU A 36 -8.61 9.14 -8.32
N VAL A 37 -7.71 8.33 -7.75
CA VAL A 37 -7.38 8.32 -6.33
C VAL A 37 -5.89 8.62 -6.18
N SER A 38 -5.56 9.79 -5.63
CA SER A 38 -4.17 10.20 -5.39
C SER A 38 -3.61 9.54 -4.16
N GLY A 39 -2.51 8.82 -4.33
CA GLY A 39 -1.76 8.25 -3.23
C GLY A 39 -2.51 7.18 -2.43
N LYS A 40 -1.80 6.62 -1.49
CA LYS A 40 -2.31 5.66 -0.50
C LYS A 40 -1.43 5.69 0.72
N GLN A 41 -2.01 5.51 1.88
CA GLN A 41 -1.24 5.24 3.08
C GLN A 41 -1.24 3.75 3.36
N LEU A 42 -0.06 3.19 3.57
CA LEU A 42 0.13 1.80 3.97
C LEU A 42 0.57 1.76 5.43
N TYR A 43 -0.16 1.00 6.24
CA TYR A 43 0.06 0.87 7.68
C TYR A 43 0.69 -0.48 7.97
N ALA A 44 1.75 -0.52 8.78
CA ALA A 44 2.44 -1.77 9.10
C ALA A 44 1.58 -2.70 9.95
N ILE A 45 1.57 -3.99 9.61
CA ILE A 45 0.96 -5.07 10.40
C ILE A 45 2.06 -5.93 11.04
N SER A 46 3.03 -6.34 10.24
CA SER A 46 4.13 -7.19 10.63
C SER A 46 5.38 -6.79 9.87
N LYS A 47 6.44 -7.59 9.90
CA LYS A 47 7.71 -7.27 9.25
C LYS A 47 7.56 -6.98 7.74
N ASN A 48 6.69 -7.71 7.06
CA ASN A 48 6.52 -7.61 5.60
C ASN A 48 5.07 -7.47 5.15
N GLU A 49 4.18 -7.08 6.06
CA GLU A 49 2.77 -6.90 5.75
C GLU A 49 2.31 -5.48 6.10
N CYS A 50 1.49 -4.92 5.23
CA CYS A 50 0.81 -3.65 5.46
C CYS A 50 -0.68 -3.81 5.19
N TYR A 51 -1.47 -2.91 5.76
CA TYR A 51 -2.85 -2.76 5.34
C TYR A 51 -3.10 -1.38 4.76
N MET A 52 -4.12 -1.29 3.94
CA MET A 52 -4.64 -0.06 3.35
C MET A 52 -6.16 -0.17 3.26
N TYR A 53 -6.80 0.93 2.90
CA TYR A 53 -8.25 0.93 2.67
C TYR A 53 -8.55 0.83 1.17
N ALA A 54 -9.60 0.07 0.83
CA ALA A 54 -9.97 -0.17 -0.56
C ALA A 54 -10.38 1.11 -1.29
N GLY A 55 -10.04 1.21 -2.56
CA GLY A 55 -10.47 2.28 -3.44
C GLY A 55 -10.12 3.67 -2.90
N ASN A 56 -11.13 4.50 -2.72
CA ASN A 56 -10.99 5.85 -2.17
C ASN A 56 -11.34 5.96 -0.68
N MET A 57 -11.49 4.83 0.02
CA MET A 57 -11.75 4.83 1.45
C MET A 57 -10.52 5.28 2.24
N ASP A 58 -10.76 5.95 3.36
CA ASP A 58 -9.75 6.34 4.32
C ASP A 58 -10.36 6.45 5.72
N ARG A 59 -9.52 6.72 6.71
CA ARG A 59 -9.93 6.77 8.12
C ARG A 59 -10.95 7.85 8.45
N THR A 60 -11.15 8.83 7.56
CA THR A 60 -12.13 9.91 7.77
C THR A 60 -13.54 9.52 7.38
N LYS A 61 -13.70 8.43 6.65
CA LYS A 61 -15.00 7.98 6.13
C LYS A 61 -15.63 6.93 7.02
N ALA A 62 -16.94 7.02 7.18
CA ALA A 62 -17.72 6.03 7.92
C ALA A 62 -17.61 4.65 7.27
N GLY A 63 -17.51 3.61 8.08
CA GLY A 63 -17.43 2.23 7.60
C GLY A 63 -16.08 1.82 7.03
N HIS A 64 -15.06 2.67 7.12
CA HIS A 64 -13.73 2.40 6.55
C HIS A 64 -13.11 1.07 7.02
N LYS A 65 -13.36 0.69 8.26
CA LYS A 65 -12.82 -0.55 8.85
C LYS A 65 -13.27 -1.82 8.14
N GLN A 66 -14.39 -1.75 7.41
CA GLN A 66 -14.89 -2.89 6.63
C GLN A 66 -14.13 -3.09 5.32
N TYR A 67 -13.39 -2.07 4.87
CA TYR A 67 -12.69 -2.06 3.60
C TYR A 67 -11.18 -2.21 3.72
N VAL A 68 -10.71 -2.85 4.78
CA VAL A 68 -9.28 -3.09 5.00
C VAL A 68 -8.77 -4.17 4.05
N ILE A 69 -7.71 -3.84 3.34
CA ILE A 69 -6.99 -4.75 2.45
C ILE A 69 -5.59 -4.95 2.99
N THR A 70 -5.16 -6.20 3.06
CA THR A 70 -3.81 -6.57 3.49
C THR A 70 -2.93 -6.85 2.27
N ALA A 71 -1.74 -6.30 2.28
CA ALA A 71 -0.71 -6.52 1.27
C ALA A 71 0.52 -7.13 1.93
N LYS A 72 0.90 -8.33 1.50
CA LYS A 72 2.11 -9.01 1.96
C LYS A 72 3.18 -8.88 0.89
N PHE A 73 4.32 -8.31 1.28
CA PHE A 73 5.47 -8.08 0.41
C PHE A 73 6.40 -9.29 0.47
N ASN A 74 6.49 -10.03 -0.62
CA ASN A 74 7.35 -11.21 -0.72
C ASN A 74 8.71 -10.82 -1.32
N ASP A 75 9.75 -11.53 -0.92
CA ASP A 75 11.13 -11.23 -1.35
C ASP A 75 11.32 -11.40 -2.87
N ASP A 76 10.48 -12.18 -3.51
CA ASP A 76 10.53 -12.41 -4.96
C ASP A 76 9.88 -11.28 -5.79
N GLY A 77 9.39 -10.21 -5.14
CA GLY A 77 8.75 -9.09 -5.81
C GLY A 77 7.25 -9.25 -6.02
N THR A 78 6.66 -10.34 -5.57
CA THR A 78 5.20 -10.49 -5.58
C THR A 78 4.58 -9.81 -4.36
N LEU A 79 3.33 -9.39 -4.51
CA LEU A 79 2.53 -8.77 -3.47
C LEU A 79 1.23 -9.57 -3.34
N ASP A 80 1.04 -10.22 -2.20
CA ASP A 80 -0.20 -10.95 -1.94
C ASP A 80 -1.24 -9.99 -1.36
N VAL A 81 -2.34 -9.84 -2.06
CA VAL A 81 -3.44 -8.93 -1.70
C VAL A 81 -4.61 -9.75 -1.20
N SER A 82 -5.10 -9.44 -0.01
CA SER A 82 -6.20 -10.16 0.63
C SER A 82 -7.05 -9.23 1.49
N ALA A 83 -8.19 -9.72 1.94
CA ALA A 83 -9.05 -9.01 2.87
C ALA A 83 -9.60 -9.98 3.91
N ASN A 84 -9.65 -9.54 5.17
CA ASN A 84 -10.23 -10.34 6.24
C ASN A 84 -11.76 -10.30 6.24
N ASN A 85 -12.35 -9.20 5.75
CA ASN A 85 -13.80 -9.09 5.65
C ASN A 85 -14.28 -9.71 4.35
N GLU A 86 -14.86 -10.90 4.43
CA GLU A 86 -15.38 -11.63 3.27
C GLU A 86 -16.50 -10.87 2.54
N ALA A 87 -17.20 -9.99 3.24
CA ALA A 87 -18.33 -9.25 2.67
C ALA A 87 -17.92 -8.35 1.50
N ILE A 88 -16.69 -7.84 1.48
CA ILE A 88 -16.22 -7.02 0.35
C ILE A 88 -15.86 -7.86 -0.88
N ALA A 89 -15.88 -9.18 -0.77
CA ALA A 89 -15.65 -10.12 -1.88
C ALA A 89 -14.45 -9.71 -2.73
N LEU A 90 -13.30 -9.52 -2.08
CA LEU A 90 -12.08 -9.05 -2.75
C LEU A 90 -11.59 -10.06 -3.78
N VAL A 91 -11.31 -9.58 -4.99
CA VAL A 91 -10.65 -10.35 -6.05
C VAL A 91 -9.34 -9.65 -6.41
N PRO A 92 -8.18 -10.22 -6.04
CA PRO A 92 -6.88 -9.69 -6.44
C PRO A 92 -6.67 -9.84 -7.95
N LEU A 93 -6.18 -8.78 -8.60
CA LEU A 93 -5.89 -8.77 -10.04
C LEU A 93 -4.40 -8.61 -10.34
N LYS A 94 -3.73 -7.72 -9.61
CA LYS A 94 -2.30 -7.40 -9.75
C LYS A 94 -1.69 -7.21 -8.39
N GLY A 95 -0.47 -7.68 -8.22
CA GLY A 95 0.29 -7.45 -7.00
C GLY A 95 1.77 -7.69 -7.23
N SER A 96 2.52 -6.59 -7.32
CA SER A 96 3.98 -6.65 -7.41
C SER A 96 4.60 -5.42 -6.75
N TRP A 97 5.85 -5.54 -6.39
CA TRP A 97 6.61 -4.44 -5.84
C TRP A 97 8.06 -4.57 -6.25
N GLN A 98 8.74 -3.43 -6.28
CA GLN A 98 10.19 -3.37 -6.48
C GLN A 98 10.77 -2.26 -5.64
N GLN A 99 12.07 -2.32 -5.41
CA GLN A 99 12.83 -1.26 -4.77
C GLN A 99 14.05 -0.93 -5.59
N LYS A 100 14.40 0.35 -5.58
CA LYS A 100 15.62 0.87 -6.19
C LYS A 100 16.34 1.75 -5.19
N PHE A 101 17.64 1.76 -5.26
CA PHE A 101 18.48 2.56 -4.36
C PHE A 101 19.28 3.55 -5.18
N TYR A 102 19.34 4.78 -4.68
CA TYR A 102 20.09 5.87 -5.29
C TYR A 102 21.04 6.45 -4.26
N SER A 103 22.14 7.05 -4.75
CA SER A 103 23.08 7.76 -3.89
C SER A 103 22.40 8.93 -3.20
N ASN A 104 22.75 9.14 -1.93
CA ASN A 104 22.33 10.32 -1.19
C ASN A 104 23.48 11.31 -1.14
N VAL A 105 23.39 12.39 -1.93
CA VAL A 105 24.47 13.36 -2.05
C VAL A 105 24.65 14.21 -0.79
N SER A 106 23.62 14.27 0.07
CA SER A 106 23.64 15.05 1.31
C SER A 106 24.24 14.30 2.49
N ASP A 107 24.21 12.97 2.47
CA ASP A 107 24.72 12.14 3.57
C ASP A 107 25.29 10.82 3.02
N SER A 108 26.61 10.68 3.07
CA SER A 108 27.32 9.51 2.56
C SER A 108 27.03 8.20 3.31
N ARG A 109 26.42 8.28 4.52
CA ARG A 109 26.02 7.11 5.30
C ARG A 109 24.69 6.54 4.85
N LYS A 110 23.98 7.27 3.99
CA LYS A 110 22.61 6.97 3.56
C LYS A 110 22.50 6.71 2.08
N LEU A 111 21.42 6.05 1.72
CA LEU A 111 20.92 5.91 0.35
C LEU A 111 19.50 6.48 0.30
N ILE A 112 19.05 6.80 -0.90
CA ILE A 112 17.62 7.04 -1.15
C ILE A 112 17.03 5.71 -1.64
N ARG A 113 16.03 5.20 -0.92
CA ARG A 113 15.32 3.98 -1.30
C ARG A 113 13.96 4.36 -1.87
N MET A 114 13.68 3.92 -3.09
CA MET A 114 12.38 4.09 -3.73
C MET A 114 11.69 2.73 -3.83
N VAL A 115 10.50 2.63 -3.23
CA VAL A 115 9.62 1.46 -3.32
C VAL A 115 8.50 1.78 -4.27
N THR A 116 8.29 0.92 -5.27
CA THR A 116 7.18 1.03 -6.21
C THR A 116 6.26 -0.18 -6.03
N VAL A 117 4.97 0.09 -5.86
CA VAL A 117 3.92 -0.91 -5.70
C VAL A 117 2.97 -0.81 -6.88
N THR A 118 2.75 -1.93 -7.57
CA THR A 118 1.73 -2.05 -8.61
C THR A 118 0.65 -2.99 -8.07
N ILE A 119 -0.56 -2.48 -7.92
CA ILE A 119 -1.66 -3.19 -7.27
C ILE A 119 -2.97 -2.99 -8.02
N GLY A 120 -3.74 -4.05 -8.11
CA GLY A 120 -5.09 -4.01 -8.68
C GLY A 120 -5.98 -5.04 -8.03
N TYR A 121 -7.24 -4.69 -7.82
CA TYR A 121 -8.22 -5.56 -7.19
C TYR A 121 -9.64 -5.09 -7.50
N GLU A 122 -10.60 -6.00 -7.28
CA GLU A 122 -12.04 -5.71 -7.31
C GLU A 122 -12.63 -5.94 -5.93
N TYR A 123 -13.66 -5.19 -5.59
CA TYR A 123 -14.35 -5.32 -4.30
C TYR A 123 -15.80 -4.84 -4.39
N SER A 124 -16.64 -5.30 -3.47
CA SER A 124 -18.04 -4.91 -3.39
C SER A 124 -18.25 -3.66 -2.53
N ASP A 125 -19.16 -2.80 -2.98
CA ASP A 125 -19.64 -1.66 -2.21
C ASP A 125 -20.72 -2.16 -1.23
N LEU A 126 -20.41 -2.10 0.06
CA LEU A 126 -21.30 -2.61 1.11
C LEU A 126 -22.55 -1.74 1.31
N ASP A 127 -22.47 -0.46 0.96
CA ASP A 127 -23.62 0.45 1.06
C ASP A 127 -24.64 0.23 -0.04
N ASN A 128 -24.27 -0.48 -1.12
CA ASN A 128 -25.12 -0.80 -2.26
C ASN A 128 -25.12 -2.30 -2.55
N ALA A 129 -25.07 -3.12 -1.50
CA ALA A 129 -24.98 -4.57 -1.62
C ALA A 129 -26.19 -5.19 -2.33
N GLU A 130 -27.39 -4.59 -2.16
CA GLU A 130 -28.62 -5.06 -2.81
C GLU A 130 -28.54 -4.95 -4.35
N ASP A 131 -27.83 -3.95 -4.85
CA ASP A 131 -27.66 -3.70 -6.28
C ASP A 131 -26.40 -4.37 -6.84
N ASP A 132 -25.68 -5.12 -6.01
CA ASP A 132 -24.43 -5.82 -6.37
C ASP A 132 -23.40 -4.90 -7.03
N VAL A 133 -23.23 -3.69 -6.50
CA VAL A 133 -22.28 -2.71 -7.01
C VAL A 133 -20.86 -3.15 -6.64
N ARG A 134 -20.02 -3.24 -7.66
CA ARG A 134 -18.60 -3.57 -7.49
C ARG A 134 -17.72 -2.51 -8.11
N TYR A 135 -16.55 -2.32 -7.50
CA TYR A 135 -15.52 -1.43 -7.99
C TYR A 135 -14.23 -2.20 -8.30
N SER A 136 -13.47 -1.70 -9.25
CA SER A 136 -12.08 -2.07 -9.44
C SER A 136 -11.18 -0.89 -9.08
N TYR A 137 -10.01 -1.20 -8.54
CA TYR A 137 -8.94 -0.25 -8.31
C TYR A 137 -7.68 -0.75 -8.97
N GLU A 138 -6.95 0.12 -9.67
CA GLU A 138 -5.61 -0.15 -10.16
C GLU A 138 -4.73 1.07 -9.89
N GLY A 139 -3.52 0.84 -9.42
CA GLY A 139 -2.59 1.92 -9.14
C GLY A 139 -1.14 1.50 -9.17
N THR A 140 -0.29 2.46 -9.51
CA THR A 140 1.16 2.38 -9.32
C THR A 140 1.56 3.47 -8.36
N LEU A 141 2.12 3.07 -7.23
CA LEU A 141 2.37 3.93 -6.09
C LEU A 141 3.85 3.88 -5.73
N THR A 142 4.42 5.01 -5.38
CA THR A 142 5.83 5.09 -5.00
C THR A 142 6.03 5.81 -3.67
N LYS A 143 7.06 5.36 -2.96
CA LYS A 143 7.53 6.00 -1.74
C LYS A 143 9.05 6.11 -1.82
N SER A 144 9.59 7.29 -1.55
CA SER A 144 11.03 7.51 -1.43
C SER A 144 11.37 7.93 0.00
N GLU A 145 12.45 7.39 0.53
CA GLU A 145 12.93 7.70 1.87
C GLU A 145 14.44 7.57 1.96
N ASP A 146 15.03 8.33 2.88
CA ASP A 146 16.42 8.14 3.24
C ASP A 146 16.55 6.91 4.15
N VAL A 147 17.49 6.04 3.82
CA VAL A 147 17.79 4.84 4.61
C VAL A 147 19.30 4.76 4.86
N PHE A 148 19.69 4.14 5.96
CA PHE A 148 21.12 3.93 6.23
C PHE A 148 21.66 2.76 5.39
N LYS A 149 22.83 2.95 4.81
CA LYS A 149 23.52 1.91 4.03
C LYS A 149 23.69 0.61 4.81
N LYS A 150 23.95 0.71 6.11
CA LYS A 150 24.16 -0.46 6.96
C LYS A 150 22.93 -1.37 7.06
N ASP A 151 21.72 -0.82 6.86
CA ASP A 151 20.49 -1.58 6.91
C ASP A 151 20.15 -2.27 5.59
N PHE A 152 20.88 -1.92 4.52
CA PHE A 152 20.73 -2.49 3.18
C PHE A 152 22.08 -2.82 2.57
N PRO A 153 22.84 -3.77 3.17
CA PRO A 153 24.24 -4.02 2.77
C PRO A 153 24.37 -4.57 1.36
N ASN A 154 23.31 -5.18 0.82
CA ASN A 154 23.31 -5.77 -0.53
C ASN A 154 22.63 -4.87 -1.56
N ALA A 155 22.35 -3.61 -1.22
CA ALA A 155 21.68 -2.69 -2.13
C ALA A 155 22.56 -2.40 -3.35
N LYS A 156 21.96 -2.53 -4.53
CA LYS A 156 22.58 -2.14 -5.79
C LYS A 156 22.17 -0.70 -6.09
N ILE A 157 23.15 0.19 -6.18
CA ILE A 157 22.89 1.61 -6.42
C ILE A 157 22.64 1.82 -7.91
N GLU A 158 21.51 2.46 -8.25
CA GLU A 158 21.22 2.84 -9.63
C GLU A 158 22.14 3.97 -10.07
N VAL A 159 22.58 3.88 -11.32
CA VAL A 159 23.43 4.89 -11.94
C VAL A 159 22.53 5.81 -12.77
N GLU A 160 22.55 7.10 -12.46
CA GLU A 160 21.89 8.10 -13.29
C GLU A 160 22.74 8.33 -14.55
N GLU A 161 22.11 8.18 -15.70
CA GLU A 161 22.73 8.54 -16.98
C GLU A 161 22.46 10.01 -17.31
#